data_6036d49a8a0e71d6ea8e7c9da2f29796
#
_entry.id   6036d49a8a0e71d6ea8e7c9da2f29796
#
_cell.length_a   1.000
_cell.length_b   1.000
_cell.length_c   1.000
_cell.angle_alpha   90.00
_cell.angle_beta   90.00
_cell.angle_gamma   90.00
#
_symmetry.space_group_name_H-M   'P 1'
#
loop_
_entity.id
_entity.type
_entity.pdbx_description
1 polymer ?
#
loop_
_entity_poly.entity_id
_entity_poly.type
_entity_poly.pdbx_seq_one_letter_code
_entity_poly.pdbx_strand_id
1 'polypeptide(L)'
;MRQRNLPYTRQEKDFYPTPDWVTEALLRRVRLPKGIWEPCCGNGAMAQVLEAHGHHVVGTDLVDRGYGEAGRDFRAEARLPAGITAIVTNPPYGRRLFAFVDHALELTRPVSGMVAMLFNAQWPYAAVNSERLLHPAFEASVVLRNRIVWFADEDGRPAKSPQENHCWLVWDWSRTPGPARVMIAGKDAAVEPEARACIVC
;
A
#
# COMPACT_ATOMS: atom_id res chain seq x y z
N MET A 1 -20.66 -6.31 20.95
CA MET A 1 -20.10 -5.83 19.67
C MET A 1 -20.79 -6.57 18.54
N ARG A 2 -21.60 -5.91 17.72
CA ARG A 2 -22.23 -6.53 16.56
C ARG A 2 -21.14 -6.79 15.51
N GLN A 3 -20.86 -8.04 15.18
CA GLN A 3 -20.13 -8.40 13.98
C GLN A 3 -20.92 -7.82 12.81
N ARG A 4 -20.33 -6.84 12.09
CA ARG A 4 -20.84 -6.47 10.77
C ARG A 4 -20.64 -7.70 9.88
N ASN A 5 -21.75 -8.32 9.48
CA ASN A 5 -21.74 -9.29 8.40
C ASN A 5 -21.25 -8.57 7.14
N LEU A 6 -19.97 -8.73 6.83
CA LEU A 6 -19.44 -8.28 5.56
C LEU A 6 -20.18 -9.06 4.46
N PRO A 7 -20.67 -8.39 3.43
CA PRO A 7 -21.50 -9.00 2.39
C PRO A 7 -20.75 -9.95 1.45
N TYR A 8 -19.47 -10.24 1.71
CA TYR A 8 -18.65 -11.19 0.96
C TYR A 8 -17.94 -12.15 1.91
N THR A 9 -17.76 -13.38 1.49
CA THR A 9 -16.91 -14.36 2.18
C THR A 9 -15.47 -13.86 2.10
N ARG A 10 -14.84 -13.62 3.27
CA ARG A 10 -13.42 -13.25 3.32
C ARG A 10 -12.62 -14.34 2.62
N GLN A 11 -11.78 -13.93 1.65
CA GLN A 11 -10.95 -14.88 0.92
C GLN A 11 -9.93 -15.52 1.86
N GLU A 12 -9.62 -16.78 1.59
CA GLU A 12 -8.65 -17.53 2.37
C GLU A 12 -7.29 -16.80 2.34
N LYS A 13 -6.76 -16.51 3.54
CA LYS A 13 -5.50 -15.77 3.74
C LYS A 13 -5.47 -14.35 3.13
N ASP A 14 -6.63 -13.65 3.12
CA ASP A 14 -6.75 -12.24 2.71
C ASP A 14 -6.15 -11.92 1.31
N PHE A 15 -6.34 -12.79 0.34
CA PHE A 15 -5.84 -12.57 -1.01
C PHE A 15 -6.75 -11.63 -1.81
N TYR A 16 -6.24 -10.44 -2.09
CA TYR A 16 -6.90 -9.38 -2.86
C TYR A 16 -5.92 -8.80 -3.88
N PRO A 17 -5.87 -9.32 -5.13
CA PRO A 17 -5.01 -8.77 -6.16
C PRO A 17 -5.27 -7.28 -6.35
N THR A 18 -4.23 -6.48 -6.24
CA THR A 18 -4.34 -5.02 -6.36
C THR A 18 -4.53 -4.66 -7.83
N PRO A 19 -5.65 -4.01 -8.24
CA PRO A 19 -5.82 -3.59 -9.62
C PRO A 19 -4.74 -2.59 -10.05
N ASP A 20 -4.29 -2.66 -11.30
CA ASP A 20 -3.17 -1.89 -11.85
C ASP A 20 -3.29 -0.39 -11.59
N TRP A 21 -4.48 0.19 -11.83
CA TRP A 21 -4.73 1.61 -11.63
C TRP A 21 -4.47 2.11 -10.19
N VAL A 22 -4.53 1.20 -9.19
CA VAL A 22 -4.28 1.54 -7.78
C VAL A 22 -2.79 1.78 -7.55
N THR A 23 -1.94 0.94 -8.14
CA THR A 23 -0.48 1.10 -8.13
C THR A 23 -0.05 2.30 -8.95
N GLU A 24 -0.64 2.47 -10.14
CA GLU A 24 -0.41 3.64 -10.97
C GLU A 24 -0.81 4.95 -10.27
N ALA A 25 -1.91 4.95 -9.50
CA ALA A 25 -2.32 6.11 -8.72
C ALA A 25 -1.25 6.53 -7.69
N LEU A 26 -0.55 5.57 -7.06
CA LEU A 26 0.60 5.84 -6.20
C LEU A 26 1.75 6.45 -7.02
N LEU A 27 2.13 5.82 -8.13
CA LEU A 27 3.25 6.23 -8.98
C LEU A 27 3.09 7.64 -9.55
N ARG A 28 1.86 8.07 -9.83
CA ARG A 28 1.58 9.44 -10.28
C ARG A 28 1.79 10.51 -9.20
N ARG A 29 1.78 10.14 -7.93
CA ARG A 29 1.85 11.08 -6.80
C ARG A 29 3.11 10.99 -5.98
N VAL A 30 3.77 9.84 -6.00
CA VAL A 30 4.94 9.54 -5.18
C VAL A 30 6.07 9.06 -6.06
N ARG A 31 7.22 9.71 -5.95
CA ARG A 31 8.43 9.25 -6.61
C ARG A 31 9.06 8.13 -5.79
N LEU A 32 8.84 6.90 -6.20
CA LEU A 32 9.39 5.73 -5.53
C LEU A 32 10.88 5.52 -5.86
N PRO A 33 11.67 4.98 -4.92
CA PRO A 33 13.04 4.52 -5.20
C PRO A 33 13.09 3.42 -6.27
N LYS A 34 14.29 3.18 -6.81
CA LYS A 34 14.48 2.20 -7.89
C LYS A 34 14.27 0.76 -7.42
N GLY A 35 14.78 0.41 -6.24
CA GLY A 35 14.67 -0.92 -5.64
C GLY A 35 13.51 -1.00 -4.66
N ILE A 36 12.55 -1.87 -4.92
CA ILE A 36 11.32 -2.04 -4.17
C ILE A 36 11.16 -3.50 -3.72
N TRP A 37 10.76 -3.71 -2.48
CA TRP A 37 10.30 -4.98 -1.97
C TRP A 37 8.79 -4.96 -1.79
N GLU A 38 8.11 -5.95 -2.38
CA GLU A 38 6.70 -6.25 -2.14
C GLU A 38 6.58 -7.53 -1.30
N PRO A 39 6.47 -7.42 0.04
CA PRO A 39 6.52 -8.57 0.94
C PRO A 39 5.19 -9.34 1.06
N CYS A 40 4.16 -8.96 0.34
CA CYS A 40 2.86 -9.64 0.22
C CYS A 40 2.44 -9.64 -1.25
N CYS A 41 3.33 -10.14 -2.13
CA CYS A 41 3.21 -9.94 -3.57
C CYS A 41 2.04 -10.69 -4.22
N GLY A 42 1.48 -11.67 -3.53
CA GLY A 42 0.38 -12.46 -4.06
C GLY A 42 0.73 -13.07 -5.42
N ASN A 43 -0.09 -12.81 -6.44
CA ASN A 43 0.14 -13.22 -7.81
C ASN A 43 0.99 -12.21 -8.62
N GLY A 44 1.61 -11.23 -7.98
CA GLY A 44 2.47 -10.24 -8.62
C GLY A 44 1.76 -9.08 -9.31
N ALA A 45 0.46 -8.91 -9.12
CA ALA A 45 -0.29 -7.85 -9.82
C ALA A 45 0.31 -6.45 -9.61
N MET A 46 0.67 -6.08 -8.38
CA MET A 46 1.33 -4.81 -8.09
C MET A 46 2.78 -4.79 -8.59
N ALA A 47 3.54 -5.87 -8.35
CA ALA A 47 4.92 -5.97 -8.75
C ALA A 47 5.10 -5.76 -10.26
N GLN A 48 4.26 -6.38 -11.09
CA GLN A 48 4.30 -6.23 -12.54
C GLN A 48 4.08 -4.79 -13.01
N VAL A 49 3.18 -4.05 -12.34
CA VAL A 49 2.98 -2.61 -12.64
C VAL A 49 4.23 -1.81 -12.27
N LEU A 50 4.83 -2.06 -11.11
CA LEU A 50 6.06 -1.39 -10.68
C LEU A 50 7.23 -1.69 -11.65
N GLU A 51 7.38 -2.95 -12.08
CA GLU A 51 8.38 -3.38 -13.05
C GLU A 51 8.18 -2.70 -14.41
N ALA A 52 6.93 -2.61 -14.90
CA ALA A 52 6.59 -1.91 -16.15
C ALA A 52 6.97 -0.42 -16.10
N HIS A 53 6.98 0.20 -14.92
CA HIS A 53 7.46 1.57 -14.69
C HIS A 53 8.97 1.64 -14.40
N GLY A 54 9.68 0.52 -14.60
CA GLY A 54 11.14 0.44 -14.57
C GLY A 54 11.72 0.32 -13.17
N HIS A 55 10.96 -0.06 -12.15
CA HIS A 55 11.50 -0.42 -10.85
C HIS A 55 12.08 -1.83 -10.85
N HIS A 56 13.06 -2.07 -9.99
CA HIS A 56 13.55 -3.42 -9.67
C HIS A 56 12.74 -3.93 -8.47
N VAL A 57 11.95 -4.98 -8.66
CA VAL A 57 11.05 -5.48 -7.63
C VAL A 57 11.52 -6.84 -7.12
N VAL A 58 11.61 -6.98 -5.79
CA VAL A 58 11.71 -8.26 -5.11
C VAL A 58 10.34 -8.58 -4.54
N GLY A 59 9.67 -9.63 -5.04
CA GLY A 59 8.39 -10.09 -4.54
C GLY A 59 8.58 -11.27 -3.58
N THR A 60 7.94 -11.22 -2.40
CA THR A 60 7.84 -12.37 -1.49
C THR A 60 6.43 -12.50 -0.95
N ASP A 61 6.01 -13.70 -0.59
CA ASP A 61 4.71 -13.93 0.04
C ASP A 61 4.77 -15.13 1.00
N LEU A 62 3.89 -15.18 1.97
CA LEU A 62 3.73 -16.34 2.85
C LEU A 62 3.16 -17.55 2.09
N VAL A 63 2.40 -17.32 1.02
CA VAL A 63 1.68 -18.32 0.24
C VAL A 63 2.16 -18.30 -1.20
N ASP A 64 2.45 -19.46 -1.77
CA ASP A 64 2.70 -19.56 -3.20
C ASP A 64 1.45 -19.22 -4.01
N ARG A 65 1.56 -18.18 -4.84
CA ARG A 65 0.50 -17.72 -5.75
C ARG A 65 1.02 -17.49 -7.18
N GLY A 66 2.16 -18.12 -7.49
CA GLY A 66 2.76 -18.11 -8.83
C GLY A 66 3.65 -16.91 -9.15
N TYR A 67 3.97 -16.06 -8.16
CA TYR A 67 4.91 -14.95 -8.33
C TYR A 67 5.80 -14.80 -7.09
N GLY A 68 7.08 -14.44 -7.32
CA GLY A 68 8.03 -14.16 -6.25
C GLY A 68 8.47 -15.38 -5.45
N GLU A 69 9.09 -15.16 -4.31
CA GLU A 69 9.54 -16.20 -3.39
C GLU A 69 8.46 -16.49 -2.34
N ALA A 70 7.94 -17.70 -2.33
CA ALA A 70 6.91 -18.15 -1.40
C ALA A 70 7.48 -18.67 -0.06
N GLY A 71 6.61 -18.75 0.95
CA GLY A 71 6.97 -19.25 2.28
C GLY A 71 7.71 -18.24 3.15
N ARG A 72 7.74 -16.96 2.76
CA ARG A 72 8.41 -15.88 3.48
C ARG A 72 7.41 -15.13 4.38
N ASP A 73 7.59 -15.21 5.69
CA ASP A 73 6.85 -14.35 6.63
C ASP A 73 7.60 -13.01 6.77
N PHE A 74 7.05 -11.96 6.20
CA PHE A 74 7.62 -10.62 6.28
C PHE A 74 8.01 -10.21 7.71
N ARG A 75 7.22 -10.60 8.71
CA ARG A 75 7.47 -10.24 10.11
C ARG A 75 8.67 -10.95 10.74
N ALA A 76 9.16 -12.00 10.10
CA ALA A 76 10.36 -12.72 10.52
C ALA A 76 11.63 -12.20 9.83
N GLU A 77 11.51 -11.32 8.88
CA GLU A 77 12.63 -10.78 8.12
C GLU A 77 13.43 -9.77 8.95
N ALA A 78 14.74 -9.93 9.00
CA ALA A 78 15.62 -9.07 9.80
C ALA A 78 16.21 -7.90 9.01
N ARG A 79 16.10 -7.88 7.68
CA ARG A 79 16.72 -6.88 6.80
C ARG A 79 16.02 -6.84 5.44
N LEU A 80 16.19 -5.71 4.74
CA LEU A 80 15.77 -5.59 3.34
C LEU A 80 16.61 -6.51 2.43
N PRO A 81 16.03 -7.02 1.33
CA PRO A 81 16.82 -7.64 0.26
C PRO A 81 17.88 -6.69 -0.29
N ALA A 82 18.95 -7.25 -0.85
CA ALA A 82 20.06 -6.45 -1.40
C ALA A 82 19.57 -5.50 -2.52
N GLY A 83 20.03 -4.25 -2.51
CA GLY A 83 19.65 -3.24 -3.50
C GLY A 83 18.27 -2.62 -3.33
N ILE A 84 17.54 -3.01 -2.30
CA ILE A 84 16.20 -2.50 -2.00
C ILE A 84 16.28 -1.35 -0.98
N THR A 85 15.52 -0.29 -1.25
CA THR A 85 15.38 0.87 -0.36
C THR A 85 13.94 1.29 -0.11
N ALA A 86 12.97 0.58 -0.68
CA ALA A 86 11.56 0.83 -0.40
C ALA A 86 10.77 -0.46 -0.19
N ILE A 87 9.73 -0.37 0.63
CA ILE A 87 8.68 -1.38 0.77
C ILE A 87 7.38 -0.78 0.21
N VAL A 88 6.79 -1.45 -0.78
CA VAL A 88 5.49 -1.07 -1.35
C VAL A 88 4.60 -2.30 -1.34
N THR A 89 3.45 -2.24 -0.66
CA THR A 89 2.62 -3.43 -0.52
C THR A 89 1.15 -3.11 -0.21
N ASN A 90 0.28 -4.05 -0.53
CA ASN A 90 -1.06 -4.18 0.00
C ASN A 90 -1.03 -5.24 1.11
N PRO A 91 -0.83 -4.85 2.38
CA PRO A 91 -0.62 -5.80 3.46
C PRO A 91 -1.91 -6.54 3.85
N PRO A 92 -1.83 -7.72 4.49
CA PRO A 92 -3.00 -8.42 4.98
C PRO A 92 -3.75 -7.59 6.03
N TYR A 93 -5.06 -7.39 5.82
CA TYR A 93 -5.90 -6.61 6.72
C TYR A 93 -6.22 -7.38 8.00
N GLY A 94 -6.07 -6.77 9.16
CA GLY A 94 -6.41 -7.39 10.42
C GLY A 94 -5.82 -6.69 11.65
N ARG A 95 -5.98 -7.32 12.82
CA ARG A 95 -5.55 -6.75 14.11
C ARG A 95 -4.05 -6.47 14.21
N ARG A 96 -3.22 -7.09 13.38
CA ARG A 96 -1.75 -6.95 13.41
C ARG A 96 -1.20 -6.02 12.33
N LEU A 97 -2.05 -5.33 11.60
CA LEU A 97 -1.62 -4.44 10.51
C LEU A 97 -0.67 -3.33 11.00
N PHE A 98 -0.91 -2.80 12.23
CA PHE A 98 -0.01 -1.81 12.82
C PHE A 98 1.42 -2.35 13.02
N ALA A 99 1.57 -3.61 13.47
CA ALA A 99 2.89 -4.22 13.63
C ALA A 99 3.60 -4.42 12.28
N PHE A 100 2.84 -4.58 11.20
CA PHE A 100 3.37 -4.65 9.85
C PHE A 100 3.99 -3.31 9.41
N VAL A 101 3.31 -2.20 9.74
CA VAL A 101 3.83 -0.85 9.50
C VAL A 101 5.08 -0.60 10.31
N ASP A 102 5.05 -0.87 11.61
CA ASP A 102 6.17 -0.64 12.51
C ASP A 102 7.42 -1.41 12.05
N HIS A 103 7.23 -2.69 11.67
CA HIS A 103 8.31 -3.52 11.16
C HIS A 103 8.90 -2.98 9.84
N ALA A 104 8.05 -2.55 8.90
CA ALA A 104 8.51 -1.95 7.65
C ALA A 104 9.32 -0.67 7.89
N LEU A 105 8.89 0.16 8.83
CA LEU A 105 9.63 1.37 9.22
C LEU A 105 10.98 1.06 9.84
N GLU A 106 11.06 0.04 10.69
CA GLU A 106 12.33 -0.42 11.28
C GLU A 106 13.30 -0.91 10.21
N LEU A 107 12.82 -1.72 9.26
CA LEU A 107 13.64 -2.27 8.18
C LEU A 107 14.17 -1.20 7.22
N THR A 108 13.36 -0.17 6.92
CA THR A 108 13.75 0.88 5.96
C THR A 108 14.56 2.01 6.58
N ARG A 109 14.56 2.19 7.90
CA ARG A 109 15.28 3.24 8.61
C ARG A 109 16.79 3.27 8.32
N PRO A 110 17.52 2.13 8.38
CA PRO A 110 18.99 2.14 8.20
C PRO A 110 19.45 2.62 6.82
N VAL A 111 18.57 2.54 5.81
CA VAL A 111 18.86 2.96 4.43
C VAL A 111 18.21 4.29 4.07
N SER A 112 17.65 5.01 5.05
CA SER A 112 16.83 6.22 4.81
C SER A 112 15.75 5.98 3.73
N GLY A 113 15.13 4.81 3.80
CA GLY A 113 14.24 4.29 2.77
C GLY A 113 12.80 4.76 2.89
N MET A 114 11.94 4.18 2.05
CA MET A 114 10.54 4.54 1.96
C MET A 114 9.62 3.35 2.23
N VAL A 115 8.45 3.63 2.81
CA VAL A 115 7.36 2.67 2.97
C VAL A 115 6.10 3.27 2.35
N ALA A 116 5.44 2.53 1.47
CA ALA A 116 4.12 2.87 0.95
C ALA A 116 3.18 1.66 1.09
N MET A 117 2.10 1.83 1.85
CA MET A 117 1.14 0.75 2.09
C MET A 117 -0.27 1.19 1.76
N LEU A 118 -1.04 0.25 1.16
CA LEU A 118 -2.45 0.45 0.85
C LEU A 118 -3.30 0.12 2.07
N PHE A 119 -4.20 1.03 2.44
CA PHE A 119 -5.09 0.88 3.58
C PHE A 119 -6.54 1.14 3.21
N ASN A 120 -7.45 0.49 3.94
CA ASN A 120 -8.80 1.01 4.05
C ASN A 120 -8.74 2.42 4.66
N ALA A 121 -9.44 3.37 4.06
CA ALA A 121 -9.40 4.78 4.47
C ALA A 121 -9.91 5.04 5.91
N GLN A 122 -10.56 4.07 6.54
CA GLN A 122 -10.94 4.14 7.96
C GLN A 122 -9.76 3.87 8.93
N TRP A 123 -8.70 3.24 8.43
CA TRP A 123 -7.57 2.84 9.28
C TRP A 123 -6.88 4.02 9.99
N PRO A 124 -6.63 5.17 9.34
CA PRO A 124 -6.01 6.34 9.99
C PRO A 124 -6.82 6.91 11.16
N TYR A 125 -8.14 6.76 11.13
CA TYR A 125 -9.02 7.34 12.14
C TYR A 125 -9.10 6.56 13.46
N ALA A 126 -8.54 5.37 13.53
CA ALA A 126 -8.46 4.63 14.78
C ALA A 126 -7.35 5.23 15.67
N ALA A 127 -7.67 5.57 16.90
CA ALA A 127 -6.72 6.20 17.84
C ALA A 127 -5.41 5.39 17.98
N VAL A 128 -5.50 4.05 17.98
CA VAL A 128 -4.34 3.16 18.08
C VAL A 128 -3.37 3.28 16.88
N ASN A 129 -3.82 3.86 15.77
CA ASN A 129 -3.03 4.01 14.56
C ASN A 129 -2.46 5.44 14.39
N SER A 130 -2.97 6.40 15.17
CA SER A 130 -2.61 7.82 15.04
C SER A 130 -1.12 8.09 15.24
N GLU A 131 -0.44 7.33 16.09
CA GLU A 131 1.01 7.45 16.30
C GLU A 131 1.81 7.27 15.02
N ARG A 132 1.33 6.40 14.09
CA ARG A 132 1.99 6.18 12.80
C ARG A 132 1.83 7.35 11.85
N LEU A 133 0.76 8.13 12.00
CA LEU A 133 0.58 9.38 11.24
C LEU A 133 1.36 10.55 11.85
N LEU A 134 1.64 10.48 13.16
CA LEU A 134 2.51 11.44 13.86
C LEU A 134 4.00 11.08 13.75
N HIS A 135 4.31 9.94 13.12
CA HIS A 135 5.68 9.47 12.97
C HIS A 135 6.51 10.46 12.14
N PRO A 136 7.77 10.80 12.55
CA PRO A 136 8.59 11.79 11.84
C PRO A 136 8.80 11.51 10.34
N ALA A 137 8.82 10.24 9.95
CA ALA A 137 8.93 9.85 8.55
C ALA A 137 7.61 9.92 7.77
N PHE A 138 6.45 10.16 8.41
CA PHE A 138 5.18 10.20 7.70
C PHE A 138 5.15 11.36 6.70
N GLU A 139 5.08 11.03 5.42
CA GLU A 139 5.25 11.96 4.31
C GLU A 139 3.92 12.35 3.67
N ALA A 140 3.05 11.37 3.42
CA ALA A 140 1.84 11.65 2.66
C ALA A 140 0.73 10.62 2.84
N SER A 141 -0.50 11.07 2.56
CA SER A 141 -1.66 10.24 2.26
C SER A 141 -2.11 10.49 0.82
N VAL A 142 -2.20 9.43 0.00
CA VAL A 142 -2.77 9.50 -1.35
C VAL A 142 -4.16 8.89 -1.31
N VAL A 143 -5.16 9.74 -1.29
CA VAL A 143 -6.58 9.35 -1.24
C VAL A 143 -7.02 8.85 -2.61
N LEU A 144 -7.53 7.63 -2.69
CA LEU A 144 -8.11 7.09 -3.92
C LEU A 144 -9.56 7.56 -4.06
N ARG A 145 -9.83 8.42 -5.06
CA ARG A 145 -11.18 8.94 -5.31
C ARG A 145 -12.14 7.90 -5.88
N ASN A 146 -11.61 6.83 -6.47
CA ASN A 146 -12.39 5.69 -6.95
C ASN A 146 -12.29 4.54 -5.95
N ARG A 147 -13.40 3.86 -5.68
CA ARG A 147 -13.39 2.66 -4.86
C ARG A 147 -12.79 1.50 -5.61
N ILE A 148 -12.04 0.66 -4.91
CA ILE A 148 -11.42 -0.53 -5.50
C ILE A 148 -12.50 -1.61 -5.68
N VAL A 149 -12.56 -2.16 -6.88
CA VAL A 149 -13.31 -3.38 -7.19
C VAL A 149 -12.34 -4.55 -7.06
N TRP A 150 -12.43 -5.28 -5.97
CA TRP A 150 -11.51 -6.39 -5.68
C TRP A 150 -11.81 -7.63 -6.52
N PHE A 151 -13.09 -7.84 -6.86
CA PHE A 151 -13.55 -8.95 -7.66
C PHE A 151 -14.50 -8.44 -8.72
N ALA A 152 -14.20 -8.77 -9.96
CA ALA A 152 -15.08 -8.56 -11.10
C ALA A 152 -15.70 -9.89 -11.53
N ASP A 153 -16.90 -9.84 -12.10
CA ASP A 153 -17.50 -10.95 -12.82
C ASP A 153 -16.81 -11.16 -14.19
N GLU A 154 -17.28 -12.14 -14.96
CA GLU A 154 -16.72 -12.46 -16.28
C GLU A 154 -16.81 -11.29 -17.28
N ASP A 155 -17.74 -10.37 -17.07
CA ASP A 155 -17.91 -9.14 -17.88
C ASP A 155 -17.07 -7.97 -17.37
N GLY A 156 -16.23 -8.15 -16.34
CA GLY A 156 -15.46 -7.11 -15.71
C GLY A 156 -16.26 -6.15 -14.80
N ARG A 157 -17.52 -6.49 -14.52
CA ARG A 157 -18.37 -5.72 -13.61
C ARG A 157 -18.09 -6.10 -12.16
N PRO A 158 -18.23 -5.17 -11.20
CA PRO A 158 -18.10 -5.52 -9.80
C PRO A 158 -19.08 -6.62 -9.42
N ALA A 159 -18.61 -7.75 -8.94
CA ALA A 159 -19.45 -8.81 -8.40
C ALA A 159 -20.37 -8.31 -7.27
N LYS A 160 -19.93 -7.25 -6.58
CA LYS A 160 -20.73 -6.44 -5.64
C LYS A 160 -20.27 -4.98 -5.71
N SER A 161 -21.17 -4.05 -5.43
CA SER A 161 -20.82 -2.63 -5.35
C SER A 161 -19.68 -2.40 -4.33
N PRO A 162 -18.55 -1.80 -4.72
CA PRO A 162 -17.45 -1.53 -3.81
C PRO A 162 -17.90 -0.56 -2.72
N GLN A 163 -17.74 -0.93 -1.44
CA GLN A 163 -18.26 -0.15 -0.31
C GLN A 163 -17.18 0.62 0.44
N GLU A 164 -15.92 0.24 0.29
CA GLU A 164 -14.83 0.78 1.08
C GLU A 164 -13.95 1.72 0.26
N ASN A 165 -13.59 2.84 0.87
CA ASN A 165 -12.60 3.75 0.33
C ASN A 165 -11.21 3.31 0.78
N HIS A 166 -10.20 3.59 -0.04
CA HIS A 166 -8.81 3.25 0.24
C HIS A 166 -7.90 4.45 0.05
N CYS A 167 -6.75 4.40 0.69
CA CYS A 167 -5.67 5.37 0.51
C CYS A 167 -4.31 4.67 0.62
N TRP A 168 -3.31 5.25 -0.02
CA TRP A 168 -1.93 4.92 0.28
C TRP A 168 -1.46 5.80 1.41
N LEU A 169 -0.76 5.23 2.39
CA LEU A 169 -0.01 5.97 3.37
C LEU A 169 1.48 5.77 3.09
N VAL A 170 2.21 6.87 3.09
CA VAL A 170 3.62 6.92 2.69
C VAL A 170 4.46 7.46 3.81
N TRP A 171 5.52 6.76 4.15
CA TRP A 171 6.58 7.18 5.06
C TRP A 171 7.90 7.22 4.29
N ASP A 172 8.66 8.28 4.48
CA ASP A 172 9.96 8.49 3.83
C ASP A 172 10.96 8.99 4.87
N TRP A 173 11.97 8.18 5.16
CA TRP A 173 13.02 8.55 6.11
C TRP A 173 13.94 9.65 5.59
N SER A 174 13.97 9.90 4.27
CA SER A 174 14.75 10.96 3.63
C SER A 174 14.05 12.30 3.55
N ARG A 175 12.77 12.36 3.98
CA ARG A 175 11.96 13.58 3.85
C ARG A 175 12.53 14.79 4.60
N THR A 176 12.33 15.95 4.03
CA THR A 176 12.56 17.20 4.75
C THR A 176 11.47 17.40 5.81
N PRO A 177 11.81 17.81 7.05
CA PRO A 177 10.79 18.11 8.05
C PRO A 177 9.76 19.12 7.55
N GLY A 178 8.50 18.84 7.80
CA GLY A 178 7.37 19.67 7.36
C GLY A 178 6.04 18.95 7.54
N PRO A 179 4.90 19.58 7.22
CA PRO A 179 3.61 18.93 7.28
C PRO A 179 3.52 17.79 6.27
N ALA A 180 2.80 16.72 6.62
CA ALA A 180 2.50 15.65 5.70
C ALA A 180 1.53 16.13 4.61
N ARG A 181 1.69 15.59 3.41
CA ARG A 181 0.86 15.98 2.26
C ARG A 181 -0.38 15.09 2.14
N VAL A 182 -1.50 15.70 1.78
CA VAL A 182 -2.69 14.95 1.35
C VAL A 182 -2.85 15.15 -0.15
N MET A 183 -2.81 14.06 -0.89
CA MET A 183 -2.90 14.03 -2.34
C MET A 183 -4.11 13.21 -2.77
N ILE A 184 -4.66 13.50 -3.94
CA ILE A 184 -5.80 12.77 -4.49
C ILE A 184 -5.36 12.13 -5.81
N ALA A 185 -5.72 10.88 -6.01
CA ALA A 185 -5.49 10.14 -7.24
C ALA A 185 -6.71 9.30 -7.63
N GLY A 186 -6.84 8.94 -8.90
CA GLY A 186 -7.95 8.17 -9.42
C GLY A 186 -7.56 7.29 -10.60
N LYS A 187 -8.55 6.68 -11.26
CA LYS A 187 -8.34 5.85 -12.44
C LYS A 187 -7.85 6.67 -13.64
N ASP A 188 -8.35 7.90 -13.77
CA ASP A 188 -8.07 8.75 -14.93
C ASP A 188 -6.98 9.77 -14.60
N ALA A 189 -5.87 9.72 -15.31
CA ALA A 189 -4.76 10.66 -15.17
C ALA A 189 -5.15 12.11 -15.55
N ALA A 190 -6.10 12.27 -16.47
CA ALA A 190 -6.46 13.58 -17.06
C ALA A 190 -7.25 14.51 -16.12
N VAL A 191 -7.73 14.04 -14.98
CA VAL A 191 -8.58 14.82 -14.05
C VAL A 191 -7.83 15.16 -12.75
N GLU A 192 -6.55 14.89 -12.69
CA GLU A 192 -5.75 15.15 -11.49
C GLU A 192 -5.12 16.56 -11.58
N PRO A 193 -5.62 17.56 -10.83
CA PRO A 193 -4.95 18.85 -10.78
C PRO A 193 -3.53 18.68 -10.24
N GLU A 194 -2.57 19.41 -10.79
CA GLU A 194 -1.23 19.51 -10.22
C GLU A 194 -1.32 19.73 -8.71
N ALA A 195 -0.51 18.97 -7.97
CA ALA A 195 -0.56 18.92 -6.51
C ALA A 195 -0.44 20.32 -5.91
N ARG A 196 -1.57 20.95 -5.60
CA ARG A 196 -1.59 22.06 -4.65
C ARG A 196 -1.38 21.44 -3.27
N ALA A 197 -0.27 21.77 -2.64
CA ALA A 197 -0.03 21.43 -1.25
C ALA A 197 -1.19 22.00 -0.42
N CYS A 198 -2.10 21.13 0.01
CA CYS A 198 -3.02 21.51 1.08
C CYS A 198 -2.21 21.50 2.37
N ILE A 199 -1.86 22.67 2.83
CA ILE A 199 -1.35 22.88 4.18
C ILE A 199 -2.59 22.71 5.08
N VAL A 200 -2.69 21.58 5.72
CA VAL A 200 -3.63 21.40 6.82
C VAL A 200 -2.94 21.98 8.06
N CYS A 201 -3.44 23.10 8.54
CA CYS A 201 -3.06 23.71 9.80
C CYS A 201 -3.45 22.81 10.99
#